data_d0d5441e4fb215cadda66e845d63858c
#
_entry.id   d0d5441e4fb215cadda66e845d63858c
#
_cell.length_a   1.000
_cell.length_b   1.000
_cell.length_c   1.000
_cell.angle_alpha   90.00
_cell.angle_beta   90.00
_cell.angle_gamma   90.00
#
_symmetry.space_group_name_H-M   'P 1'
#
loop_
_entity.id
_entity.type
_entity.pdbx_description
1 polymer ?
#
loop_
_entity_poly.entity_id
_entity_poly.type
_entity_poly.pdbx_seq_one_letter_code
_entity_poly.pdbx_strand_id
1 'polypeptide(L)'
;DIEVISAGSDQLYKDYLPFEDHPELPVYDGELLMDVHGTGCYTSQAAMKFYNRQNEKLGDAAERAAVVANWMGDTYPALALTEAWKRFIFHQFHDDLTGTSIPRAYEFSWNDELLSLKQFSSVLTTAAGNVADLLDTRTKGIPVVIFNPVAQPVADVVEVELPFTKAPQGVTVFDPQGKEVPAQLVGYRDGKAKVLISADLPALAYGVYEVRENGKKRMGNWPVNTRAIENSIYKVTLDNNGDITSIWDKRVQKELVKEGKVIRLALFSSNPSYEWPAWEIRKEVIDQVPQSITGEVKISVVENGALRSALCVEKRHGESVFKQYIRLNEGAQKDRIDFYNEIDWHTPHALLKAEFPLNVTNELATYDMGLGSVQRGNNRNNAYEVYAQYWADLTDRKGDYGVSVLNDCKYGWDKPDDHTLRLTLLHAPETKVVFAYQNRQDMGYHTFTYSLLGHRGGFREAGTVLKAEILNQRMKAFSVDRHAGTLGKEFTFLEVNNPDVLVKALKKAEKSDEYIIRVFETDGRKEQQVEIGFAGRIIGAEEVNGVEKTIGKAVVKDNKLCFSIRPYSLKTFKVKLQPADRRVLAVAQQEIPLEYDLKCFSWNEFRKYHNFDGAGHTYAAELLPD
;
A
#
# COMPACT_ATOMS: atom_id res chain seq x y z
N ASP A 1 30.44 -31.06 -42.65
CA ASP A 1 31.18 -30.17 -41.74
C ASP A 1 30.18 -29.22 -41.09
N ILE A 2 30.28 -29.08 -39.79
CA ILE A 2 29.45 -28.12 -39.00
C ILE A 2 30.38 -26.95 -38.67
N GLU A 3 29.98 -25.75 -39.06
CA GLU A 3 30.66 -24.55 -38.64
C GLU A 3 29.99 -24.01 -37.37
N VAL A 4 30.78 -23.75 -36.33
CA VAL A 4 30.32 -23.16 -35.07
C VAL A 4 30.86 -21.74 -34.99
N ILE A 5 29.95 -20.78 -34.97
CA ILE A 5 30.28 -19.35 -34.83
C ILE A 5 29.82 -18.81 -33.50
N SER A 6 30.63 -17.96 -32.87
CA SER A 6 30.22 -17.20 -31.70
C SER A 6 29.41 -15.99 -32.13
N ALA A 7 28.20 -15.88 -31.61
CA ALA A 7 27.28 -14.80 -31.98
C ALA A 7 26.59 -14.18 -30.77
N GLY A 8 26.08 -12.97 -30.91
CA GLY A 8 25.21 -12.35 -29.90
C GLY A 8 23.90 -13.11 -29.78
N SER A 9 23.25 -13.04 -28.61
CA SER A 9 21.97 -13.72 -28.34
C SER A 9 20.82 -13.30 -29.28
N ASP A 10 20.94 -12.14 -29.90
CA ASP A 10 19.98 -11.58 -30.85
C ASP A 10 20.25 -12.00 -32.30
N GLN A 11 21.38 -12.72 -32.59
CA GLN A 11 21.76 -13.08 -33.95
C GLN A 11 20.76 -14.03 -34.60
N LEU A 12 20.24 -14.99 -33.83
CA LEU A 12 19.20 -15.91 -34.32
C LEU A 12 18.00 -15.16 -34.87
N TYR A 13 17.55 -14.14 -34.16
CA TYR A 13 16.41 -13.32 -34.61
C TYR A 13 16.75 -12.51 -35.84
N LYS A 14 17.97 -11.96 -35.93
CA LYS A 14 18.42 -11.20 -37.12
C LYS A 14 18.51 -12.07 -38.35
N ASP A 15 18.92 -13.32 -38.19
CA ASP A 15 19.08 -14.27 -39.30
C ASP A 15 17.72 -14.74 -39.87
N TYR A 16 16.68 -14.72 -39.06
CA TYR A 16 15.32 -15.18 -39.43
C TYR A 16 14.28 -14.06 -39.60
N LEU A 17 14.66 -12.79 -39.53
CA LEU A 17 13.73 -11.68 -39.80
C LEU A 17 13.37 -11.60 -41.31
N PRO A 18 12.14 -11.17 -41.67
CA PRO A 18 11.08 -10.71 -40.80
C PRO A 18 10.22 -11.85 -40.23
N PHE A 19 9.97 -11.84 -38.95
CA PHE A 19 9.07 -12.83 -38.28
C PHE A 19 7.59 -12.55 -38.52
N GLU A 20 7.23 -11.29 -38.82
CA GLU A 20 5.85 -10.81 -38.87
C GLU A 20 4.95 -11.58 -39.83
N ASP A 21 5.53 -12.16 -40.88
CA ASP A 21 4.82 -12.91 -41.93
C ASP A 21 5.09 -14.43 -41.89
N HIS A 22 5.73 -14.96 -40.85
CA HIS A 22 6.06 -16.37 -40.80
C HIS A 22 4.84 -17.23 -40.42
N PRO A 23 4.27 -18.02 -41.33
CA PRO A 23 2.97 -18.69 -41.12
C PRO A 23 2.98 -19.78 -40.05
N GLU A 24 4.15 -20.25 -39.62
CA GLU A 24 4.30 -21.30 -38.62
C GLU A 24 4.60 -20.77 -37.21
N LEU A 25 4.80 -19.46 -37.06
CA LEU A 25 5.00 -18.89 -35.72
C LEU A 25 3.68 -18.78 -34.97
N PRO A 26 3.58 -19.36 -33.78
CA PRO A 26 2.37 -19.23 -32.98
C PRO A 26 2.23 -17.78 -32.49
N VAL A 27 1.04 -17.23 -32.62
CA VAL A 27 0.67 -15.93 -32.06
C VAL A 27 -0.09 -16.19 -30.77
N TYR A 28 0.42 -15.65 -29.67
CA TYR A 28 -0.27 -15.65 -28.38
C TYR A 28 -0.85 -14.25 -28.14
N ASP A 29 -2.16 -14.19 -27.98
CA ASP A 29 -2.88 -12.98 -27.58
C ASP A 29 -3.48 -13.20 -26.19
N GLY A 30 -2.96 -12.51 -25.19
CA GLY A 30 -3.42 -12.64 -23.80
C GLY A 30 -2.32 -12.34 -22.78
N GLU A 31 -2.65 -12.60 -21.54
CA GLU A 31 -1.76 -12.40 -20.40
C GLU A 31 -0.78 -13.58 -20.26
N LEU A 32 0.51 -13.29 -20.14
CA LEU A 32 1.54 -14.29 -19.80
C LEU A 32 1.53 -14.55 -18.29
N LEU A 33 0.52 -15.26 -17.83
CA LEU A 33 0.36 -15.63 -16.44
C LEU A 33 1.29 -16.82 -16.11
N MET A 34 1.99 -16.75 -14.96
CA MET A 34 2.64 -17.96 -14.41
C MET A 34 1.56 -18.96 -14.01
N ASP A 35 1.67 -20.14 -14.55
CA ASP A 35 0.76 -21.24 -14.25
C ASP A 35 1.23 -22.09 -13.04
N VAL A 36 0.99 -23.38 -13.05
CA VAL A 36 1.19 -24.30 -11.93
C VAL A 36 2.52 -24.12 -11.20
N HIS A 37 3.62 -23.92 -11.92
CA HIS A 37 4.95 -23.86 -11.32
C HIS A 37 5.28 -22.52 -10.64
N GLY A 38 4.64 -21.44 -11.02
CA GLY A 38 4.97 -20.10 -10.50
C GLY A 38 3.97 -19.54 -9.49
N THR A 39 2.92 -20.27 -9.17
CA THR A 39 1.78 -19.79 -8.37
C THR A 39 2.13 -19.44 -6.92
N GLY A 40 3.09 -20.12 -6.31
CA GLY A 40 3.57 -19.82 -4.97
C GLY A 40 4.40 -18.53 -4.88
N CYS A 41 5.01 -18.12 -5.98
CA CYS A 41 5.85 -16.92 -6.05
C CYS A 41 5.12 -15.64 -5.68
N TYR A 42 3.79 -15.60 -5.82
CA TYR A 42 3.00 -14.44 -5.42
C TYR A 42 2.91 -14.25 -3.90
N THR A 43 3.21 -15.29 -3.11
CA THR A 43 3.03 -15.27 -1.65
C THR A 43 4.30 -15.64 -0.87
N SER A 44 5.07 -16.60 -1.34
CA SER A 44 6.24 -17.16 -0.62
C SER A 44 7.20 -16.09 -0.13
N GLN A 45 7.68 -16.23 1.11
CA GLN A 45 8.47 -15.20 1.82
C GLN A 45 7.72 -13.86 1.91
N ALA A 46 6.60 -13.88 2.61
CA ALA A 46 5.72 -12.72 2.77
C ALA A 46 6.43 -11.46 3.30
N ALA A 47 7.52 -11.61 4.05
CA ALA A 47 8.37 -10.51 4.51
C ALA A 47 9.00 -9.75 3.32
N MET A 48 9.45 -10.45 2.27
CA MET A 48 9.99 -9.81 1.07
C MET A 48 8.93 -8.96 0.36
N LYS A 49 7.69 -9.45 0.25
CA LYS A 49 6.56 -8.69 -0.30
C LYS A 49 6.24 -7.46 0.53
N PHE A 50 6.32 -7.59 1.86
CA PHE A 50 6.12 -6.47 2.78
C PHE A 50 7.20 -5.38 2.56
N TYR A 51 8.48 -5.75 2.60
CA TYR A 51 9.58 -4.79 2.41
C TYR A 51 9.57 -4.16 1.02
N ASN A 52 9.30 -4.95 -0.01
CA ASN A 52 9.16 -4.43 -1.37
C ASN A 52 8.10 -3.33 -1.44
N ARG A 53 6.91 -3.55 -0.86
CA ARG A 53 5.84 -2.55 -0.85
C ARG A 53 6.22 -1.31 -0.02
N GLN A 54 6.86 -1.49 1.14
CA GLN A 54 7.29 -0.38 1.98
C GLN A 54 8.35 0.48 1.25
N ASN A 55 9.36 -0.14 0.64
CA ASN A 55 10.38 0.57 -0.12
C ASN A 55 9.80 1.31 -1.32
N GLU A 56 8.93 0.65 -2.11
CA GLU A 56 8.23 1.26 -3.24
C GLU A 56 7.53 2.57 -2.84
N LYS A 57 6.75 2.52 -1.75
CA LYS A 57 5.95 3.67 -1.30
C LYS A 57 6.78 4.74 -0.62
N LEU A 58 7.73 4.34 0.19
CA LEU A 58 8.60 5.29 0.89
C LEU A 58 9.53 6.02 -0.08
N GLY A 59 10.08 5.30 -1.07
CA GLY A 59 10.91 5.88 -2.12
C GLY A 59 10.18 6.95 -2.93
N ASP A 60 8.93 6.65 -3.34
CA ASP A 60 8.07 7.59 -4.05
C ASP A 60 7.77 8.85 -3.20
N ALA A 61 7.39 8.68 -1.93
CA ALA A 61 7.14 9.81 -1.02
C ALA A 61 8.41 10.64 -0.76
N ALA A 62 9.56 9.98 -0.61
CA ALA A 62 10.84 10.64 -0.39
C ALA A 62 11.27 11.49 -1.60
N GLU A 63 11.13 10.97 -2.82
CA GLU A 63 11.44 11.73 -4.04
C GLU A 63 10.53 12.96 -4.17
N ARG A 64 9.23 12.80 -3.94
CA ARG A 64 8.26 13.91 -4.01
C ARG A 64 8.56 14.99 -2.99
N ALA A 65 8.82 14.62 -1.73
CA ALA A 65 9.21 15.58 -0.69
C ALA A 65 10.54 16.28 -1.02
N ALA A 66 11.52 15.51 -1.54
CA ALA A 66 12.81 16.06 -1.95
C ALA A 66 12.70 17.06 -3.12
N VAL A 67 11.78 16.85 -4.07
CA VAL A 67 11.48 17.82 -5.14
C VAL A 67 10.94 19.13 -4.56
N VAL A 68 9.98 19.04 -3.63
CA VAL A 68 9.40 20.23 -2.98
C VAL A 68 10.47 21.02 -2.25
N ALA A 69 11.28 20.36 -1.42
CA ALA A 69 12.37 20.99 -0.67
C ALA A 69 13.43 21.59 -1.62
N ASN A 70 13.80 20.86 -2.68
CA ASN A 70 14.76 21.34 -3.67
C ASN A 70 14.27 22.58 -4.43
N TRP A 71 13.00 22.60 -4.82
CA TRP A 71 12.39 23.79 -5.45
C TRP A 71 12.46 25.01 -4.52
N MET A 72 12.35 24.80 -3.21
CA MET A 72 12.49 25.86 -2.19
C MET A 72 13.95 26.24 -1.88
N GLY A 73 14.92 25.58 -2.49
CA GLY A 73 16.35 25.92 -2.39
C GLY A 73 17.22 24.93 -1.60
N ASP A 74 16.65 23.82 -1.17
CA ASP A 74 17.44 22.74 -0.54
C ASP A 74 18.23 21.93 -1.58
N THR A 75 19.26 21.21 -1.13
CA THR A 75 20.04 20.33 -1.99
C THR A 75 19.26 19.05 -2.26
N TYR A 76 19.06 18.71 -3.56
CA TYR A 76 18.44 17.44 -3.90
C TYR A 76 19.36 16.27 -3.57
N PRO A 77 18.92 15.28 -2.79
CA PRO A 77 19.78 14.20 -2.29
C PRO A 77 19.93 13.06 -3.32
N ALA A 78 20.41 13.39 -4.53
CA ALA A 78 20.47 12.47 -5.66
C ALA A 78 21.25 11.18 -5.36
N LEU A 79 22.39 11.27 -4.68
CA LEU A 79 23.20 10.09 -4.37
C LEU A 79 22.47 9.13 -3.42
N ALA A 80 21.91 9.66 -2.33
CA ALA A 80 21.18 8.85 -1.34
C ALA A 80 19.98 8.14 -1.98
N LEU A 81 19.20 8.86 -2.79
CA LEU A 81 18.07 8.29 -3.54
C LEU A 81 18.53 7.22 -4.54
N THR A 82 19.59 7.51 -5.33
CA THR A 82 20.09 6.56 -6.33
C THR A 82 20.58 5.27 -5.67
N GLU A 83 21.31 5.33 -4.59
CA GLU A 83 21.82 4.13 -3.89
C GLU A 83 20.68 3.35 -3.22
N ALA A 84 19.68 4.05 -2.67
CA ALA A 84 18.50 3.39 -2.12
C ALA A 84 17.69 2.66 -3.22
N TRP A 85 17.45 3.34 -4.36
CA TRP A 85 16.75 2.72 -5.50
C TRP A 85 17.50 1.54 -6.08
N LYS A 86 18.82 1.63 -6.28
CA LYS A 86 19.62 0.50 -6.79
C LYS A 86 19.52 -0.72 -5.88
N ARG A 87 19.64 -0.51 -4.56
CA ARG A 87 19.55 -1.56 -3.56
C ARG A 87 18.16 -2.20 -3.56
N PHE A 88 17.11 -1.40 -3.52
CA PHE A 88 15.73 -1.88 -3.55
C PHE A 88 15.40 -2.64 -4.85
N ILE A 89 15.73 -2.07 -6.02
CA ILE A 89 15.43 -2.69 -7.32
C ILE A 89 16.22 -3.99 -7.52
N PHE A 90 17.44 -4.10 -6.95
CA PHE A 90 18.21 -5.33 -7.01
C PHE A 90 17.45 -6.51 -6.39
N HIS A 91 16.74 -6.27 -5.28
CA HIS A 91 15.95 -7.30 -4.59
C HIS A 91 14.59 -7.62 -5.23
N GLN A 92 14.27 -6.98 -6.36
CA GLN A 92 13.20 -7.44 -7.26
C GLN A 92 13.65 -8.56 -8.21
N PHE A 93 14.85 -9.10 -7.99
CA PHE A 93 15.38 -10.26 -8.72
C PHE A 93 14.43 -11.46 -8.61
N HIS A 94 14.36 -12.27 -9.70
CA HIS A 94 13.32 -13.29 -9.89
C HIS A 94 13.30 -14.43 -8.85
N ASP A 95 14.38 -14.63 -8.08
CA ASP A 95 14.40 -15.58 -6.96
C ASP A 95 14.28 -14.89 -5.60
N ASP A 96 14.48 -13.59 -5.52
CA ASP A 96 14.46 -12.86 -4.26
C ASP A 96 13.04 -12.42 -3.89
N LEU A 97 12.45 -11.51 -4.68
CA LEU A 97 11.08 -11.05 -4.45
C LEU A 97 10.07 -12.20 -4.48
N THR A 98 10.29 -13.20 -5.32
CA THR A 98 9.41 -14.36 -5.45
C THR A 98 9.42 -15.30 -4.24
N GLY A 99 10.43 -15.20 -3.37
CA GLY A 99 10.53 -16.05 -2.19
C GLY A 99 11.25 -17.39 -2.44
N THR A 100 11.95 -17.53 -3.56
CA THR A 100 12.46 -18.80 -4.07
C THR A 100 13.98 -18.98 -3.92
N SER A 101 14.66 -17.96 -3.39
CA SER A 101 16.09 -18.01 -3.06
C SER A 101 16.39 -18.95 -1.90
N ILE A 102 17.68 -19.31 -1.78
CA ILE A 102 18.18 -20.04 -0.63
C ILE A 102 18.18 -19.13 0.61
N PRO A 103 18.07 -19.70 1.81
CA PRO A 103 18.01 -18.94 3.06
C PRO A 103 19.14 -17.92 3.23
N ARG A 104 20.38 -18.26 2.85
CA ARG A 104 21.50 -17.34 2.97
C ARG A 104 21.34 -16.07 2.10
N ALA A 105 20.62 -16.13 0.98
CA ALA A 105 20.34 -14.96 0.19
C ALA A 105 19.48 -13.95 0.97
N TYR A 106 18.48 -14.44 1.72
CA TYR A 106 17.58 -13.58 2.50
C TYR A 106 18.25 -12.85 3.66
N GLU A 107 19.37 -13.35 4.19
CA GLU A 107 20.18 -12.61 5.16
C GLU A 107 20.64 -11.28 4.57
N PHE A 108 21.08 -11.29 3.32
CA PHE A 108 21.50 -10.08 2.62
C PHE A 108 20.31 -9.25 2.14
N SER A 109 19.30 -9.91 1.56
CA SER A 109 18.13 -9.24 1.01
C SER A 109 17.40 -8.41 2.07
N TRP A 110 17.11 -8.98 3.22
CA TRP A 110 16.43 -8.25 4.30
C TRP A 110 17.27 -7.11 4.86
N ASN A 111 18.58 -7.30 5.01
CA ASN A 111 19.48 -6.23 5.42
C ASN A 111 19.46 -5.07 4.40
N ASP A 112 19.54 -5.37 3.12
CA ASP A 112 19.56 -4.36 2.07
C ASP A 112 18.20 -3.66 1.91
N GLU A 113 17.10 -4.38 2.06
CA GLU A 113 15.76 -3.79 2.10
C GLU A 113 15.61 -2.80 3.27
N LEU A 114 16.10 -3.15 4.47
CA LEU A 114 16.08 -2.26 5.63
C LEU A 114 17.00 -1.04 5.44
N LEU A 115 18.18 -1.23 4.84
CA LEU A 115 19.08 -0.12 4.53
C LEU A 115 18.44 0.84 3.52
N SER A 116 17.76 0.32 2.52
CA SER A 116 17.03 1.10 1.54
C SER A 116 15.89 1.90 2.19
N LEU A 117 15.07 1.26 3.03
CA LEU A 117 14.03 1.92 3.82
C LEU A 117 14.61 3.05 4.68
N LYS A 118 15.73 2.81 5.38
CA LYS A 118 16.38 3.82 6.21
C LYS A 118 16.87 5.01 5.38
N GLN A 119 17.42 4.78 4.20
CA GLN A 119 17.86 5.85 3.30
C GLN A 119 16.67 6.68 2.80
N PHE A 120 15.60 6.05 2.30
CA PHE A 120 14.41 6.76 1.87
C PHE A 120 13.75 7.53 3.02
N SER A 121 13.69 6.93 4.21
CA SER A 121 13.12 7.57 5.39
C SER A 121 13.93 8.81 5.82
N SER A 122 15.25 8.72 5.79
CA SER A 122 16.12 9.88 6.07
C SER A 122 15.89 11.03 5.08
N VAL A 123 15.74 10.71 3.79
CA VAL A 123 15.42 11.71 2.77
C VAL A 123 14.05 12.34 3.03
N LEU A 124 13.02 11.51 3.27
CA LEU A 124 11.66 11.99 3.53
C LEU A 124 11.62 12.88 4.78
N THR A 125 12.22 12.43 5.87
CA THR A 125 12.23 13.16 7.16
C THR A 125 12.92 14.51 7.01
N THR A 126 14.10 14.54 6.36
CA THR A 126 14.84 15.79 6.12
C THR A 126 14.03 16.73 5.22
N ALA A 127 13.56 16.25 4.09
CA ALA A 127 12.86 17.10 3.12
C ALA A 127 11.53 17.64 3.68
N ALA A 128 10.72 16.79 4.33
CA ALA A 128 9.45 17.21 4.92
C ALA A 128 9.67 18.17 6.11
N GLY A 129 10.69 17.92 6.93
CA GLY A 129 11.09 18.82 8.01
C GLY A 129 11.49 20.21 7.49
N ASN A 130 12.33 20.27 6.47
CA ASN A 130 12.77 21.53 5.86
C ASN A 130 11.62 22.34 5.26
N VAL A 131 10.59 21.68 4.69
CA VAL A 131 9.38 22.36 4.26
C VAL A 131 8.54 22.84 5.45
N ALA A 132 8.44 22.02 6.51
CA ALA A 132 7.68 22.35 7.72
C ALA A 132 8.24 23.63 8.40
N ASP A 133 9.54 23.83 8.37
CA ASP A 133 10.21 25.03 8.93
C ASP A 133 9.83 26.34 8.21
N LEU A 134 9.32 26.24 7.00
CA LEU A 134 8.79 27.39 6.26
C LEU A 134 7.32 27.66 6.52
N LEU A 135 6.60 26.74 7.16
CA LEU A 135 5.19 26.93 7.52
C LEU A 135 5.04 27.82 8.77
N ASP A 136 3.94 28.54 8.87
CA ASP A 136 3.60 29.27 10.10
C ASP A 136 2.97 28.33 11.12
N THR A 137 3.77 27.82 12.04
CA THR A 137 3.35 26.87 13.08
C THR A 137 2.92 27.55 14.38
N ARG A 138 2.74 28.88 14.40
CA ARG A 138 2.23 29.61 15.58
C ARG A 138 0.78 29.25 15.87
N THR A 139 0.59 28.41 16.86
CA THR A 139 -0.71 27.91 17.36
C THR A 139 -0.82 28.13 18.86
N LYS A 140 -2.03 28.03 19.40
CA LYS A 140 -2.24 28.06 20.87
C LYS A 140 -1.96 26.70 21.51
N GLY A 141 -2.30 25.62 20.81
CA GLY A 141 -2.05 24.24 21.19
C GLY A 141 -0.75 23.69 20.61
N ILE A 142 -0.65 22.35 20.49
CA ILE A 142 0.48 21.65 19.86
C ILE A 142 0.32 21.76 18.35
N PRO A 143 1.28 22.32 17.61
CA PRO A 143 1.23 22.31 16.15
C PRO A 143 1.61 20.94 15.63
N VAL A 144 0.82 20.45 14.67
CA VAL A 144 1.04 19.18 13.97
C VAL A 144 1.07 19.47 12.48
N VAL A 145 2.16 19.18 11.84
CA VAL A 145 2.26 19.22 10.37
C VAL A 145 1.74 17.89 9.83
N ILE A 146 0.81 17.97 8.88
CA ILE A 146 0.36 16.81 8.12
C ILE A 146 0.80 16.99 6.68
N PHE A 147 1.49 15.98 6.13
CA PHE A 147 1.98 15.93 4.77
C PHE A 147 1.16 14.93 3.96
N ASN A 148 0.55 15.36 2.87
CA ASN A 148 -0.06 14.51 1.86
C ASN A 148 0.95 14.21 0.75
N PRO A 149 1.52 12.99 0.68
CA PRO A 149 2.46 12.62 -0.39
C PRO A 149 1.78 12.26 -1.71
N VAL A 150 0.45 12.07 -1.71
CA VAL A 150 -0.31 11.74 -2.93
C VAL A 150 -0.52 12.99 -3.77
N ALA A 151 -0.31 12.88 -5.08
CA ALA A 151 -0.52 13.99 -6.02
C ALA A 151 -2.00 14.11 -6.45
N GLN A 152 -2.90 13.84 -5.52
CA GLN A 152 -4.35 14.06 -5.58
C GLN A 152 -4.82 14.56 -4.22
N PRO A 153 -5.93 15.29 -4.12
CA PRO A 153 -6.51 15.66 -2.83
C PRO A 153 -6.87 14.41 -2.02
N VAL A 154 -6.51 14.39 -0.74
CA VAL A 154 -6.76 13.27 0.17
C VAL A 154 -7.45 13.76 1.43
N ALA A 155 -8.62 13.16 1.71
CA ALA A 155 -9.25 13.20 3.01
C ALA A 155 -9.13 11.83 3.67
N ASP A 156 -8.53 11.76 4.88
CA ASP A 156 -8.35 10.51 5.63
C ASP A 156 -8.28 10.77 7.14
N VAL A 157 -8.35 9.70 7.92
CA VAL A 157 -8.11 9.71 9.37
C VAL A 157 -6.63 9.45 9.62
N VAL A 158 -5.93 10.49 10.08
CA VAL A 158 -4.49 10.44 10.33
C VAL A 158 -4.23 10.21 11.82
N GLU A 159 -3.28 9.34 12.14
CA GLU A 159 -2.86 9.01 13.49
C GLU A 159 -1.55 9.73 13.83
N VAL A 160 -1.48 10.35 15.01
CA VAL A 160 -0.25 11.00 15.52
C VAL A 160 -0.07 10.76 17.00
N GLU A 161 1.17 10.58 17.45
CA GLU A 161 1.55 10.55 18.86
C GLU A 161 2.10 11.91 19.29
N LEU A 162 1.49 12.51 20.30
CA LEU A 162 1.81 13.85 20.75
C LEU A 162 2.25 13.85 22.21
N PRO A 163 3.29 14.63 22.57
CA PRO A 163 3.74 14.72 23.95
C PRO A 163 2.74 15.49 24.81
N PHE A 164 2.36 14.90 25.94
CA PHE A 164 1.58 15.56 26.99
C PHE A 164 2.23 15.29 28.35
N THR A 165 2.28 16.28 29.21
CA THR A 165 2.85 16.13 30.57
C THR A 165 2.03 15.22 31.46
N LYS A 166 0.72 15.04 31.16
CA LYS A 166 -0.22 14.13 31.82
C LYS A 166 -1.23 13.64 30.79
N ALA A 167 -1.90 12.54 31.10
CA ALA A 167 -2.96 12.01 30.23
C ALA A 167 -4.06 13.06 30.02
N PRO A 168 -4.29 13.52 28.78
CA PRO A 168 -5.39 14.45 28.49
C PRO A 168 -6.73 13.71 28.62
N GLN A 169 -7.78 14.41 29.06
CA GLN A 169 -9.14 13.82 29.11
C GLN A 169 -9.82 13.81 27.74
N GLY A 170 -9.40 14.66 26.83
CA GLY A 170 -9.87 14.77 25.46
C GLY A 170 -9.04 15.77 24.69
N VAL A 171 -9.29 15.84 23.38
CA VAL A 171 -8.61 16.77 22.47
C VAL A 171 -9.61 17.46 21.57
N THR A 172 -9.30 18.69 21.18
CA THR A 172 -9.95 19.45 20.09
C THR A 172 -8.88 19.78 19.06
N VAL A 173 -9.20 19.59 17.79
CA VAL A 173 -8.27 19.83 16.68
C VAL A 173 -8.84 20.88 15.73
N PHE A 174 -7.97 21.75 15.26
CA PHE A 174 -8.30 22.79 14.27
C PHE A 174 -7.43 22.57 13.01
N ASP A 175 -8.05 22.74 11.85
CA ASP A 175 -7.38 22.67 10.54
C ASP A 175 -6.52 23.93 10.26
N PRO A 176 -5.80 23.98 9.13
CA PRO A 176 -5.00 25.14 8.76
C PRO A 176 -5.79 26.45 8.64
N GLN A 177 -7.10 26.40 8.37
CA GLN A 177 -8.00 27.55 8.30
C GLN A 177 -8.56 27.97 9.67
N GLY A 178 -8.23 27.23 10.73
CA GLY A 178 -8.69 27.47 12.09
C GLY A 178 -10.09 26.95 12.40
N LYS A 179 -10.66 26.12 11.52
CA LYS A 179 -11.94 25.44 11.73
C LYS A 179 -11.74 24.19 12.57
N GLU A 180 -12.61 23.95 13.55
CA GLU A 180 -12.61 22.71 14.32
C GLU A 180 -12.94 21.52 13.42
N VAL A 181 -12.08 20.48 13.47
CA VAL A 181 -12.27 19.22 12.74
C VAL A 181 -12.49 18.05 13.71
N PRO A 182 -13.18 16.98 13.27
CA PRO A 182 -13.33 15.79 14.08
C PRO A 182 -11.98 15.22 14.51
N ALA A 183 -11.89 14.85 15.79
CA ALA A 183 -10.70 14.25 16.37
C ALA A 183 -11.06 13.24 17.47
N GLN A 184 -10.15 12.31 17.76
CA GLN A 184 -10.35 11.27 18.76
C GLN A 184 -9.08 11.02 19.55
N LEU A 185 -9.16 11.05 20.87
CA LEU A 185 -8.13 10.55 21.75
C LEU A 185 -8.29 9.03 21.89
N VAL A 186 -7.31 8.27 21.39
CA VAL A 186 -7.30 6.80 21.47
C VAL A 186 -6.76 6.32 22.80
N GLY A 187 -5.61 6.84 23.23
CA GLY A 187 -4.96 6.43 24.46
C GLY A 187 -3.81 7.34 24.85
N TYR A 188 -3.21 7.03 26.01
CA TYR A 188 -2.01 7.71 26.52
C TYR A 188 -1.06 6.68 27.10
N ARG A 189 0.17 6.70 26.65
CA ARG A 189 1.23 5.81 27.12
C ARG A 189 2.59 6.51 27.02
N ASP A 190 3.46 6.30 27.99
CA ASP A 190 4.86 6.75 27.98
C ASP A 190 5.02 8.26 27.69
N GLY A 191 4.13 9.10 28.26
CA GLY A 191 4.16 10.55 28.05
C GLY A 191 3.56 11.02 26.70
N LYS A 192 3.06 10.12 25.87
CA LYS A 192 2.49 10.43 24.55
C LYS A 192 1.01 10.07 24.49
N ALA A 193 0.21 10.96 23.92
CA ALA A 193 -1.19 10.71 23.59
C ALA A 193 -1.32 10.34 22.12
N LYS A 194 -1.97 9.22 21.83
CA LYS A 194 -2.33 8.83 20.48
C LYS A 194 -3.63 9.52 20.09
N VAL A 195 -3.58 10.35 19.05
CA VAL A 195 -4.68 11.18 18.56
C VAL A 195 -4.96 10.84 17.11
N LEU A 196 -6.24 10.66 16.78
CA LEU A 196 -6.74 10.60 15.42
C LEU A 196 -7.26 11.98 15.02
N ILE A 197 -6.93 12.38 13.79
CA ILE A 197 -7.32 13.68 13.21
C ILE A 197 -8.01 13.40 11.87
N SER A 198 -9.19 13.96 11.64
CA SER A 198 -9.78 14.03 10.31
C SER A 198 -9.05 15.09 9.50
N ALA A 199 -8.15 14.67 8.64
CA ALA A 199 -7.36 15.55 7.79
C ALA A 199 -7.93 15.57 6.37
N ASP A 200 -7.88 16.76 5.74
CA ASP A 200 -8.24 16.98 4.35
C ASP A 200 -7.20 17.95 3.77
N LEU A 201 -6.42 17.46 2.83
CA LEU A 201 -5.33 18.22 2.22
C LEU A 201 -5.36 18.11 0.70
N PRO A 202 -5.00 19.21 0.00
CA PRO A 202 -4.78 19.19 -1.44
C PRO A 202 -3.69 18.21 -1.88
N ALA A 203 -3.49 18.10 -3.18
CA ALA A 203 -2.46 17.26 -3.78
C ALA A 203 -1.06 17.72 -3.38
N LEU A 204 -0.21 16.80 -2.94
CA LEU A 204 1.20 17.03 -2.56
C LEU A 204 1.33 18.30 -1.67
N ALA A 205 0.63 18.28 -0.55
CA ALA A 205 0.44 19.45 0.30
C ALA A 205 0.90 19.22 1.74
N TYR A 206 1.17 20.30 2.42
CA TYR A 206 1.47 20.37 3.85
C TYR A 206 0.45 21.26 4.54
N GLY A 207 -0.07 20.84 5.69
CA GLY A 207 -1.01 21.62 6.49
C GLY A 207 -0.66 21.62 7.96
N VAL A 208 -0.75 22.77 8.63
CA VAL A 208 -0.53 22.93 10.07
C VAL A 208 -1.86 22.79 10.80
N TYR A 209 -2.05 21.69 11.46
CA TYR A 209 -3.16 21.44 12.37
C TYR A 209 -2.79 21.83 13.79
N GLU A 210 -3.76 22.19 14.59
CA GLU A 210 -3.56 22.56 15.99
C GLU A 210 -4.29 21.61 16.91
N VAL A 211 -3.59 20.96 17.84
CA VAL A 211 -4.18 20.06 18.84
C VAL A 211 -4.19 20.74 20.20
N ARG A 212 -5.37 20.88 20.80
CA ARG A 212 -5.56 21.45 22.15
C ARG A 212 -6.11 20.40 23.09
N GLU A 213 -5.62 20.39 24.34
CA GLU A 213 -6.25 19.62 25.41
C GLU A 213 -7.70 20.12 25.62
N ASN A 214 -8.62 19.19 25.76
CA ASN A 214 -10.03 19.44 26.06
C ASN A 214 -10.46 18.52 27.22
N GLY A 215 -11.30 19.04 28.11
CA GLY A 215 -11.78 18.30 29.28
C GLY A 215 -12.78 17.17 29.02
N LYS A 216 -13.08 16.83 27.74
CA LYS A 216 -14.12 15.84 27.39
C LYS A 216 -13.66 14.90 26.28
N LYS A 217 -13.68 13.59 26.57
CA LYS A 217 -13.56 12.55 25.55
C LYS A 217 -14.85 12.51 24.72
N ARG A 218 -14.73 12.59 23.40
CA ARG A 218 -15.86 12.40 22.47
C ARG A 218 -16.02 10.92 22.18
N MET A 219 -17.17 10.37 22.49
CA MET A 219 -17.55 8.99 22.15
C MET A 219 -18.11 8.93 20.73
N GLY A 220 -18.06 7.75 20.13
CA GLY A 220 -18.71 7.48 18.85
C GLY A 220 -20.24 7.55 18.94
N ASN A 221 -20.86 7.94 17.85
CA ASN A 221 -22.34 8.02 17.75
C ASN A 221 -22.98 6.69 17.35
N TRP A 222 -22.17 5.70 16.96
CA TRP A 222 -22.65 4.43 16.44
C TRP A 222 -22.42 3.29 17.43
N PRO A 223 -23.33 2.31 17.46
CA PRO A 223 -23.19 1.16 18.34
C PRO A 223 -21.93 0.35 18.03
N VAL A 224 -21.20 -0.01 19.07
CA VAL A 224 -20.12 -0.99 19.02
C VAL A 224 -20.19 -1.90 20.25
N ASN A 225 -20.14 -3.20 19.99
CA ASN A 225 -20.06 -4.25 21.01
C ASN A 225 -19.29 -5.45 20.42
N THR A 226 -19.08 -6.49 21.20
CA THR A 226 -18.31 -7.67 20.77
C THR A 226 -18.97 -8.49 19.65
N ARG A 227 -20.15 -8.11 19.18
CA ARG A 227 -20.90 -8.78 18.11
C ARG A 227 -21.12 -7.91 16.89
N ALA A 228 -21.02 -6.61 17.04
CA ALA A 228 -21.29 -5.69 15.94
C ALA A 228 -20.54 -4.38 16.09
N ILE A 229 -20.18 -3.81 14.96
CA ILE A 229 -19.61 -2.48 14.83
C ILE A 229 -20.33 -1.75 13.70
N GLU A 230 -20.65 -0.47 13.92
CA GLU A 230 -21.38 0.35 12.95
C GLU A 230 -20.71 1.70 12.74
N ASN A 231 -20.94 2.24 11.54
CA ASN A 231 -20.76 3.65 11.20
C ASN A 231 -21.96 4.15 10.36
N SER A 232 -21.87 5.34 9.80
CA SER A 232 -22.94 5.90 8.97
C SER A 232 -23.21 5.10 7.67
N ILE A 233 -22.26 4.26 7.23
CA ILE A 233 -22.32 3.48 5.99
C ILE A 233 -22.64 2.00 6.24
N TYR A 234 -21.91 1.37 7.16
CA TYR A 234 -21.97 -0.07 7.38
C TYR A 234 -22.46 -0.45 8.77
N LYS A 235 -23.09 -1.62 8.81
CA LYS A 235 -23.21 -2.43 10.02
C LYS A 235 -22.54 -3.77 9.76
N VAL A 236 -21.50 -4.08 10.51
CA VAL A 236 -20.74 -5.34 10.45
C VAL A 236 -21.12 -6.19 11.65
N THR A 237 -21.51 -7.44 11.42
CA THR A 237 -21.92 -8.40 12.47
C THR A 237 -21.01 -9.62 12.43
N LEU A 238 -20.61 -10.07 13.63
CA LEU A 238 -19.71 -11.21 13.84
C LEU A 238 -20.46 -12.36 14.55
N ASP A 239 -20.08 -13.59 14.23
CA ASP A 239 -20.47 -14.78 14.98
C ASP A 239 -19.63 -14.96 16.26
N ASN A 240 -19.84 -16.09 16.96
CA ASN A 240 -19.09 -16.44 18.17
C ASN A 240 -17.61 -16.69 17.90
N ASN A 241 -17.27 -17.07 16.68
CA ASN A 241 -15.92 -17.33 16.24
C ASN A 241 -15.21 -16.04 15.76
N GLY A 242 -15.91 -14.90 15.72
CA GLY A 242 -15.39 -13.63 15.22
C GLY A 242 -15.29 -13.60 13.70
N ASP A 243 -15.92 -14.51 12.97
CA ASP A 243 -16.08 -14.45 11.54
C ASP A 243 -17.25 -13.53 11.19
N ILE A 244 -17.17 -12.81 10.07
CA ILE A 244 -18.19 -11.83 9.70
C ILE A 244 -19.34 -12.51 8.98
N THR A 245 -20.51 -12.47 9.58
CA THR A 245 -21.74 -13.06 9.04
C THR A 245 -22.58 -12.09 8.25
N SER A 246 -22.39 -10.79 8.44
CA SER A 246 -23.14 -9.73 7.75
C SER A 246 -22.34 -8.45 7.64
N ILE A 247 -22.40 -7.85 6.49
CA ILE A 247 -22.01 -6.46 6.22
C ILE A 247 -23.19 -5.80 5.51
N TRP A 248 -23.99 -5.06 6.26
CA TRP A 248 -25.12 -4.32 5.72
C TRP A 248 -24.70 -2.94 5.24
N ASP A 249 -24.77 -2.70 3.93
CA ASP A 249 -24.56 -1.38 3.34
C ASP A 249 -25.84 -0.54 3.42
N LYS A 250 -25.88 0.42 4.33
CA LYS A 250 -27.02 1.28 4.63
C LYS A 250 -27.37 2.22 3.47
N ARG A 251 -26.41 2.55 2.59
CA ARG A 251 -26.62 3.47 1.43
C ARG A 251 -27.55 2.88 0.39
N VAL A 252 -27.45 1.57 0.21
CA VAL A 252 -28.17 0.82 -0.82
C VAL A 252 -29.09 -0.25 -0.25
N GLN A 253 -29.13 -0.39 1.09
CA GLN A 253 -29.90 -1.42 1.81
C GLN A 253 -29.60 -2.81 1.28
N LYS A 254 -28.32 -3.16 1.20
CA LYS A 254 -27.83 -4.42 0.63
C LYS A 254 -26.93 -5.15 1.62
N GLU A 255 -27.15 -6.47 1.73
CA GLU A 255 -26.23 -7.38 2.39
C GLU A 255 -25.06 -7.69 1.43
N LEU A 256 -23.82 -7.57 1.92
CA LEU A 256 -22.62 -7.83 1.11
C LEU A 256 -22.10 -9.25 1.27
N VAL A 257 -22.39 -9.91 2.39
CA VAL A 257 -21.99 -11.31 2.62
C VAL A 257 -23.01 -12.24 1.99
N LYS A 258 -22.55 -13.25 1.28
CA LYS A 258 -23.44 -14.25 0.68
C LYS A 258 -24.18 -15.02 1.78
N GLU A 259 -25.46 -15.24 1.60
CA GLU A 259 -26.32 -15.97 2.54
C GLU A 259 -25.71 -17.34 2.91
N GLY A 260 -25.68 -17.63 4.20
CA GLY A 260 -25.13 -18.87 4.74
C GLY A 260 -23.61 -19.00 4.68
N LYS A 261 -22.89 -17.91 4.32
CA LYS A 261 -21.43 -17.84 4.27
C LYS A 261 -20.91 -16.80 5.26
N VAL A 262 -19.59 -16.81 5.47
CA VAL A 262 -18.89 -15.84 6.34
C VAL A 262 -17.60 -15.33 5.68
N ILE A 263 -17.27 -14.06 5.91
CA ILE A 263 -15.94 -13.53 5.60
C ILE A 263 -15.02 -13.90 6.77
N ARG A 264 -13.85 -14.46 6.47
CA ARG A 264 -12.98 -15.09 7.48
C ARG A 264 -11.52 -15.15 7.07
N LEU A 265 -10.68 -15.45 8.05
CA LEU A 265 -9.37 -16.06 7.81
C LEU A 265 -9.60 -17.55 7.52
N ALA A 266 -9.30 -17.96 6.30
CA ALA A 266 -9.57 -19.29 5.76
C ALA A 266 -8.27 -20.12 5.80
N LEU A 267 -8.25 -21.17 6.61
CA LEU A 267 -7.12 -22.07 6.77
C LEU A 267 -7.28 -23.30 5.87
N PHE A 268 -6.31 -23.51 4.98
CA PHE A 268 -6.13 -24.73 4.21
C PHE A 268 -5.12 -25.58 4.96
N SER A 269 -5.57 -26.64 5.61
CA SER A 269 -4.78 -27.42 6.57
C SER A 269 -3.88 -28.47 5.94
N SER A 270 -3.90 -28.61 4.62
CA SER A 270 -2.99 -29.45 3.85
C SER A 270 -2.44 -28.64 2.69
N ASN A 271 -1.13 -28.51 2.61
CA ASN A 271 -0.45 -27.70 1.62
C ASN A 271 0.79 -28.44 1.08
N PRO A 272 0.58 -29.60 0.42
CA PRO A 272 1.68 -30.41 -0.11
C PRO A 272 2.33 -29.71 -1.30
N SER A 273 3.67 -29.73 -1.31
CA SER A 273 4.49 -29.47 -2.48
C SER A 273 5.47 -30.63 -2.66
N TYR A 274 5.61 -31.12 -3.87
CA TYR A 274 6.39 -32.33 -4.11
C TYR A 274 7.82 -32.03 -4.54
N GLU A 275 8.04 -30.96 -5.29
CA GLU A 275 9.35 -30.64 -5.86
C GLU A 275 9.80 -29.21 -5.56
N TRP A 276 8.89 -28.21 -5.66
CA TRP A 276 9.22 -26.79 -5.65
C TRP A 276 8.39 -25.99 -4.63
N PRO A 277 8.63 -26.18 -3.34
CA PRO A 277 7.72 -25.69 -2.29
C PRO A 277 7.44 -24.19 -2.32
N ALA A 278 8.46 -23.36 -2.58
CA ALA A 278 8.27 -21.91 -2.64
C ALA A 278 7.62 -21.44 -3.95
N TRP A 279 7.86 -22.17 -5.05
CA TRP A 279 7.28 -21.83 -6.36
C TRP A 279 5.83 -22.27 -6.51
N GLU A 280 5.40 -23.29 -5.76
CA GLU A 280 4.11 -23.95 -6.00
C GLU A 280 3.10 -23.71 -4.89
N ILE A 281 1.89 -23.31 -5.28
CA ILE A 281 0.66 -23.59 -4.56
C ILE A 281 -0.15 -24.48 -5.51
N ARG A 282 -0.37 -25.72 -5.14
CA ARG A 282 -0.98 -26.70 -6.05
C ARG A 282 -2.50 -26.51 -6.14
N LYS A 283 -3.07 -26.88 -7.29
CA LYS A 283 -4.52 -26.75 -7.49
C LYS A 283 -5.33 -27.55 -6.48
N GLU A 284 -4.88 -28.77 -6.14
CA GLU A 284 -5.54 -29.57 -5.12
C GLU A 284 -5.55 -28.92 -3.72
N VAL A 285 -4.60 -28.03 -3.43
CA VAL A 285 -4.63 -27.21 -2.21
C VAL A 285 -5.76 -26.19 -2.28
N ILE A 286 -5.86 -25.49 -3.41
CA ILE A 286 -6.87 -24.43 -3.64
C ILE A 286 -8.29 -25.01 -3.72
N ASP A 287 -8.44 -26.23 -4.20
CA ASP A 287 -9.74 -26.92 -4.32
C ASP A 287 -10.26 -27.48 -2.98
N GLN A 288 -9.44 -27.51 -1.92
CA GLN A 288 -9.92 -27.88 -0.59
C GLN A 288 -11.02 -26.92 -0.10
N VAL A 289 -11.89 -27.43 0.75
CA VAL A 289 -12.80 -26.59 1.53
C VAL A 289 -12.05 -26.05 2.74
N PRO A 290 -11.71 -24.75 2.78
CA PRO A 290 -10.95 -24.22 3.89
C PRO A 290 -11.78 -24.15 5.17
N GLN A 291 -11.11 -24.15 6.30
CA GLN A 291 -11.73 -24.09 7.62
C GLN A 291 -11.58 -22.69 8.23
N SER A 292 -12.54 -22.29 9.05
CA SER A 292 -12.35 -21.15 9.96
C SER A 292 -11.37 -21.51 11.05
N ILE A 293 -10.62 -20.54 11.55
CA ILE A 293 -9.77 -20.71 12.72
C ILE A 293 -10.71 -20.70 13.95
N THR A 294 -10.85 -21.84 14.61
CA THR A 294 -11.87 -22.08 15.67
C THR A 294 -11.27 -22.39 17.05
N GLY A 295 -10.01 -22.06 17.30
CA GLY A 295 -9.37 -22.23 18.62
C GLY A 295 -9.93 -21.29 19.68
N GLU A 296 -9.14 -20.95 20.69
CA GLU A 296 -9.54 -19.92 21.64
C GLU A 296 -9.87 -18.62 20.91
N VAL A 297 -11.05 -18.07 21.14
CA VAL A 297 -11.52 -16.82 20.54
C VAL A 297 -11.84 -15.80 21.61
N LYS A 298 -11.24 -14.62 21.48
CA LYS A 298 -11.54 -13.46 22.32
C LYS A 298 -11.88 -12.27 21.44
N ILE A 299 -13.08 -11.72 21.62
CA ILE A 299 -13.52 -10.51 20.91
C ILE A 299 -13.62 -9.37 21.91
N SER A 300 -13.00 -8.25 21.61
CA SER A 300 -13.01 -7.06 22.47
C SER A 300 -13.22 -5.79 21.66
N VAL A 301 -13.90 -4.81 22.27
CA VAL A 301 -13.95 -3.44 21.75
C VAL A 301 -12.67 -2.74 22.18
N VAL A 302 -11.84 -2.34 21.23
CA VAL A 302 -10.55 -1.68 21.49
C VAL A 302 -10.60 -0.18 21.21
N GLU A 303 -11.50 0.26 20.34
CA GLU A 303 -11.76 1.68 20.12
C GLU A 303 -13.27 1.91 20.00
N ASN A 304 -13.75 3.00 20.62
CA ASN A 304 -15.10 3.50 20.49
C ASN A 304 -15.06 5.02 20.56
N GLY A 305 -14.87 5.66 19.42
CA GLY A 305 -14.67 7.09 19.37
C GLY A 305 -15.38 7.75 18.18
N ALA A 306 -15.28 9.07 18.14
CA ALA A 306 -16.01 9.88 17.17
C ALA A 306 -15.51 9.69 15.73
N LEU A 307 -14.24 9.30 15.52
CA LEU A 307 -13.64 9.11 14.20
C LEU A 307 -13.46 7.65 13.83
N ARG A 308 -13.19 6.78 14.79
CA ARG A 308 -12.94 5.38 14.54
C ARG A 308 -13.47 4.52 15.68
N SER A 309 -14.14 3.45 15.31
CA SER A 309 -14.43 2.33 16.19
C SER A 309 -13.68 1.09 15.71
N ALA A 310 -13.27 0.23 16.66
CA ALA A 310 -12.53 -0.98 16.33
C ALA A 310 -12.86 -2.14 17.26
N LEU A 311 -13.01 -3.32 16.67
CA LEU A 311 -13.02 -4.61 17.35
C LEU A 311 -11.68 -5.29 17.15
N CYS A 312 -11.17 -5.95 18.19
CA CYS A 312 -10.07 -6.90 18.09
C CYS A 312 -10.63 -8.32 18.26
N VAL A 313 -10.42 -9.15 17.25
CA VAL A 313 -10.69 -10.59 17.27
C VAL A 313 -9.35 -11.29 17.44
N GLU A 314 -9.10 -11.87 18.61
CA GLU A 314 -7.92 -12.69 18.88
C GLU A 314 -8.31 -14.17 18.82
N LYS A 315 -7.57 -14.95 18.02
CA LYS A 315 -7.77 -16.39 17.85
C LYS A 315 -6.45 -17.11 18.03
N ARG A 316 -6.51 -18.39 18.43
CA ARG A 316 -5.36 -19.29 18.51
C ARG A 316 -5.61 -20.55 17.70
N HIS A 317 -4.56 -21.04 17.05
CA HIS A 317 -4.56 -22.32 16.35
C HIS A 317 -3.17 -22.99 16.54
N GLY A 318 -3.11 -24.03 17.38
CA GLY A 318 -1.82 -24.55 17.82
C GLY A 318 -0.99 -23.47 18.51
N GLU A 319 0.22 -23.25 18.04
CA GLU A 319 1.12 -22.19 18.54
C GLU A 319 0.86 -20.83 17.88
N SER A 320 0.08 -20.78 16.79
CA SER A 320 -0.21 -19.55 16.06
C SER A 320 -1.20 -18.66 16.81
N VAL A 321 -0.95 -17.35 16.77
CA VAL A 321 -1.81 -16.31 17.33
C VAL A 321 -2.22 -15.35 16.23
N PHE A 322 -3.52 -15.10 16.11
CA PHE A 322 -4.12 -14.21 15.14
C PHE A 322 -4.82 -13.07 15.85
N LYS A 323 -4.42 -11.84 15.60
CA LYS A 323 -5.14 -10.64 16.01
C LYS A 323 -5.59 -9.89 14.80
N GLN A 324 -6.89 -9.79 14.61
CA GLN A 324 -7.50 -9.02 13.54
C GLN A 324 -8.28 -7.85 14.13
N TYR A 325 -7.91 -6.65 13.74
CA TYR A 325 -8.59 -5.41 14.11
C TYR A 325 -9.53 -5.01 12.98
N ILE A 326 -10.83 -5.11 13.23
CA ILE A 326 -11.89 -4.67 12.31
C ILE A 326 -12.19 -3.22 12.66
N ARG A 327 -11.88 -2.30 11.74
CA ARG A 327 -11.96 -0.86 11.95
C ARG A 327 -12.98 -0.22 11.02
N LEU A 328 -13.83 0.62 11.57
CA LEU A 328 -14.72 1.49 10.81
C LEU A 328 -14.42 2.94 11.16
N ASN A 329 -14.13 3.74 10.14
CA ASN A 329 -14.00 5.17 10.27
C ASN A 329 -15.37 5.86 10.17
N GLU A 330 -15.46 7.06 10.77
CA GLU A 330 -16.53 8.03 10.54
C GLU A 330 -15.90 9.30 9.98
N GLY A 331 -16.52 9.95 9.00
CA GLY A 331 -15.92 11.06 8.27
C GLY A 331 -15.22 10.61 6.99
N ALA A 332 -13.95 10.93 6.82
CA ALA A 332 -13.17 10.50 5.67
C ALA A 332 -12.97 8.98 5.64
N GLN A 333 -12.97 8.41 4.44
CA GLN A 333 -12.83 6.95 4.20
C GLN A 333 -13.85 6.09 4.98
N LYS A 334 -15.01 6.63 5.31
CA LYS A 334 -16.06 5.91 6.07
C LYS A 334 -16.73 4.79 5.29
N ASP A 335 -16.56 4.74 3.99
CA ASP A 335 -17.05 3.71 3.08
C ASP A 335 -16.08 2.53 2.91
N ARG A 336 -15.00 2.48 3.71
CA ARG A 336 -14.01 1.41 3.76
C ARG A 336 -14.04 0.71 5.12
N ILE A 337 -13.98 -0.61 5.12
CA ILE A 337 -13.81 -1.45 6.30
C ILE A 337 -12.36 -1.94 6.28
N ASP A 338 -11.56 -1.55 7.28
CA ASP A 338 -10.15 -1.93 7.36
C ASP A 338 -9.97 -3.13 8.28
N PHE A 339 -9.20 -4.11 7.83
CA PHE A 339 -8.76 -5.29 8.58
C PHE A 339 -7.25 -5.20 8.77
N TYR A 340 -6.83 -4.68 9.90
CA TYR A 340 -5.42 -4.71 10.29
C TYR A 340 -5.13 -6.01 11.01
N ASN A 341 -4.13 -6.73 10.57
CA ASN A 341 -3.78 -8.05 11.08
C ASN A 341 -2.38 -8.04 11.72
N GLU A 342 -2.29 -8.68 12.87
CA GLU A 342 -1.05 -9.07 13.54
C GLU A 342 -1.12 -10.59 13.72
N ILE A 343 -0.26 -11.32 13.01
CA ILE A 343 -0.28 -12.80 13.02
C ILE A 343 1.10 -13.30 13.41
N ASP A 344 1.17 -14.03 14.52
CA ASP A 344 2.33 -14.84 14.89
C ASP A 344 2.08 -16.26 14.39
N TRP A 345 2.62 -16.56 13.19
CA TRP A 345 2.32 -17.77 12.43
C TRP A 345 3.28 -18.92 12.74
N HIS A 346 2.74 -20.04 13.23
CA HIS A 346 3.48 -21.26 13.56
C HIS A 346 2.76 -22.54 13.10
N THR A 347 1.85 -22.42 12.13
CA THR A 347 1.10 -23.56 11.58
C THR A 347 1.81 -24.11 10.36
N PRO A 348 2.52 -25.26 10.47
CA PRO A 348 3.21 -25.86 9.34
C PRO A 348 2.22 -26.51 8.36
N HIS A 349 2.66 -26.73 7.13
CA HIS A 349 1.95 -27.47 6.07
C HIS A 349 0.59 -26.87 5.72
N ALA A 350 0.46 -25.55 5.87
CA ALA A 350 -0.79 -24.85 5.71
C ALA A 350 -0.67 -23.64 4.79
N LEU A 351 -1.82 -23.26 4.24
CA LEU A 351 -1.99 -22.01 3.48
C LEU A 351 -3.06 -21.18 4.18
N LEU A 352 -2.83 -19.89 4.34
CA LEU A 352 -3.78 -18.95 4.93
C LEU A 352 -4.26 -17.94 3.90
N LYS A 353 -5.57 -17.78 3.78
CA LYS A 353 -6.20 -16.76 2.93
C LYS A 353 -7.23 -15.94 3.71
N ALA A 354 -7.48 -14.71 3.24
CA ALA A 354 -8.72 -14.00 3.57
C ALA A 354 -9.77 -14.37 2.52
N GLU A 355 -10.91 -14.89 2.95
CA GLU A 355 -11.98 -15.36 2.07
C GLU A 355 -13.19 -14.43 2.16
N PHE A 356 -13.66 -13.96 1.00
CA PHE A 356 -14.74 -13.00 0.84
C PHE A 356 -15.85 -13.62 -0.03
N PRO A 357 -16.77 -14.40 0.54
CA PRO A 357 -17.96 -14.85 -0.17
C PRO A 357 -18.99 -13.72 -0.21
N LEU A 358 -19.11 -13.07 -1.36
CA LEU A 358 -19.86 -11.84 -1.56
C LEU A 358 -21.25 -12.10 -2.14
N ASN A 359 -22.23 -11.27 -1.76
CA ASN A 359 -23.56 -11.27 -2.35
C ASN A 359 -23.58 -10.47 -3.66
N VAL A 360 -22.62 -10.77 -4.50
CA VAL A 360 -22.41 -10.25 -5.85
C VAL A 360 -22.10 -11.43 -6.75
N THR A 361 -22.62 -11.44 -7.97
CA THR A 361 -22.49 -12.57 -8.91
C THR A 361 -21.87 -12.13 -10.22
N ASN A 362 -20.68 -12.62 -10.49
CA ASN A 362 -20.02 -12.49 -11.78
C ASN A 362 -18.97 -13.59 -11.95
N GLU A 363 -18.90 -14.21 -13.11
CA GLU A 363 -17.81 -15.14 -13.46
C GLU A 363 -16.46 -14.45 -13.61
N LEU A 364 -16.45 -13.14 -13.89
CA LEU A 364 -15.24 -12.33 -14.03
C LEU A 364 -15.05 -11.43 -12.81
N ALA A 365 -13.82 -11.31 -12.36
CA ALA A 365 -13.38 -10.26 -11.45
C ALA A 365 -12.29 -9.41 -12.11
N THR A 366 -12.16 -8.17 -11.69
CA THR A 366 -11.14 -7.24 -12.19
C THR A 366 -9.99 -7.16 -11.21
N TYR A 367 -8.77 -7.22 -11.70
CA TYR A 367 -7.53 -7.22 -10.91
C TYR A 367 -6.62 -6.08 -11.32
N ASP A 368 -6.01 -5.44 -10.34
CA ASP A 368 -5.02 -4.37 -10.53
C ASP A 368 -3.68 -4.93 -11.05
N MET A 369 -3.18 -4.35 -12.13
CA MET A 369 -1.91 -4.70 -12.75
C MET A 369 -0.81 -3.66 -12.49
N GLY A 370 -1.08 -2.68 -11.63
CA GLY A 370 -0.19 -1.54 -11.38
C GLY A 370 -0.28 -0.46 -12.47
N LEU A 371 -0.26 -0.83 -13.73
CA LEU A 371 -0.49 0.03 -14.89
C LEU A 371 -1.67 -0.53 -15.70
N GLY A 372 -2.87 -0.30 -15.20
CA GLY A 372 -4.10 -0.81 -15.78
C GLY A 372 -4.73 -1.93 -14.95
N SER A 373 -5.70 -2.59 -15.53
CA SER A 373 -6.44 -3.69 -14.89
C SER A 373 -6.77 -4.78 -15.90
N VAL A 374 -6.94 -6.00 -15.43
CA VAL A 374 -7.30 -7.16 -16.23
C VAL A 374 -8.50 -7.87 -15.62
N GLN A 375 -9.34 -8.46 -16.46
CA GLN A 375 -10.41 -9.34 -16.01
C GLN A 375 -10.01 -10.80 -16.11
N ARG A 376 -10.25 -11.57 -15.05
CA ARG A 376 -9.99 -13.01 -15.00
C ARG A 376 -11.21 -13.74 -14.45
N GLY A 377 -11.42 -14.96 -14.94
CA GLY A 377 -12.54 -15.82 -14.57
C GLY A 377 -12.30 -16.60 -13.27
N ASN A 378 -13.22 -17.52 -13.01
CA ASN A 378 -13.09 -18.48 -11.93
C ASN A 378 -11.88 -19.41 -12.13
N ASN A 379 -11.43 -20.04 -11.05
CA ASN A 379 -10.29 -20.97 -11.04
C ASN A 379 -10.37 -22.03 -12.14
N ARG A 380 -9.30 -22.20 -12.87
CA ARG A 380 -9.09 -23.20 -13.92
C ARG A 380 -7.78 -23.94 -13.69
N ASN A 381 -7.54 -25.03 -14.42
CA ASN A 381 -6.32 -25.84 -14.23
C ASN A 381 -5.01 -25.06 -14.45
N ASN A 382 -5.04 -24.04 -15.28
CA ASN A 382 -3.89 -23.19 -15.59
C ASN A 382 -4.01 -21.74 -15.08
N ALA A 383 -5.01 -21.44 -14.26
CA ALA A 383 -5.21 -20.12 -13.65
C ALA A 383 -6.11 -20.27 -12.41
N TYR A 384 -5.53 -20.64 -11.29
CA TYR A 384 -6.21 -20.88 -10.01
C TYR A 384 -5.55 -20.17 -8.83
N GLU A 385 -4.41 -19.57 -9.03
CA GLU A 385 -3.75 -18.60 -8.18
C GLU A 385 -3.16 -17.56 -9.12
N VAL A 386 -3.60 -16.30 -9.01
CA VAL A 386 -3.24 -15.22 -9.92
C VAL A 386 -2.74 -14.03 -9.12
N TYR A 387 -1.97 -13.13 -9.75
CA TYR A 387 -1.47 -11.98 -9.04
C TYR A 387 -2.32 -10.72 -9.29
N ALA A 388 -2.33 -9.81 -8.31
CA ALA A 388 -2.73 -8.43 -8.47
C ALA A 388 -1.92 -7.53 -7.51
N GLN A 389 -1.86 -6.24 -7.82
CA GLN A 389 -1.07 -5.28 -7.03
C GLN A 389 -1.83 -4.83 -5.78
N TYR A 390 -2.68 -3.82 -5.87
CA TYR A 390 -3.28 -3.18 -4.70
C TYR A 390 -4.72 -3.59 -4.45
N TRP A 391 -5.43 -4.08 -5.47
CA TRP A 391 -6.85 -4.38 -5.35
C TRP A 391 -7.33 -5.47 -6.32
N ALA A 392 -8.45 -6.08 -5.95
CA ALA A 392 -9.31 -6.87 -6.82
C ALA A 392 -10.75 -6.43 -6.60
N ASP A 393 -11.57 -6.51 -7.65
CA ASP A 393 -12.96 -6.07 -7.65
C ASP A 393 -13.89 -7.14 -8.21
N LEU A 394 -15.01 -7.37 -7.52
CA LEU A 394 -16.11 -8.18 -8.03
C LEU A 394 -17.35 -7.30 -8.15
N THR A 395 -17.67 -6.88 -9.35
CA THR A 395 -18.88 -6.14 -9.71
C THR A 395 -19.88 -7.08 -10.36
N ASP A 396 -21.18 -6.95 -10.08
CA ASP A 396 -22.21 -7.80 -10.67
C ASP A 396 -22.27 -7.66 -12.19
N ARG A 397 -22.87 -8.68 -12.86
CA ARG A 397 -22.93 -8.73 -14.33
C ARG A 397 -23.62 -7.53 -14.99
N LYS A 398 -24.45 -6.80 -14.24
CA LYS A 398 -25.15 -5.61 -14.73
C LYS A 398 -24.33 -4.33 -14.55
N GLY A 399 -23.30 -4.38 -13.72
CA GLY A 399 -22.52 -3.20 -13.33
C GLY A 399 -23.24 -2.29 -12.34
N ASP A 400 -24.24 -2.80 -11.60
CA ASP A 400 -25.04 -1.99 -10.67
C ASP A 400 -24.37 -1.84 -9.30
N TYR A 401 -23.71 -2.91 -8.84
CA TYR A 401 -23.09 -2.95 -7.52
C TYR A 401 -21.88 -3.88 -7.50
N GLY A 402 -20.85 -3.47 -6.77
CA GLY A 402 -19.61 -4.22 -6.61
C GLY A 402 -19.02 -4.12 -5.22
N VAL A 403 -17.99 -4.94 -5.01
CA VAL A 403 -17.16 -4.95 -3.82
C VAL A 403 -15.71 -5.04 -4.24
N SER A 404 -14.92 -4.03 -3.89
CA SER A 404 -13.47 -4.04 -4.05
C SER A 404 -12.80 -4.50 -2.76
N VAL A 405 -11.75 -5.32 -2.88
CA VAL A 405 -10.85 -5.68 -1.79
C VAL A 405 -9.50 -5.06 -2.08
N LEU A 406 -9.01 -4.22 -1.15
CA LEU A 406 -7.73 -3.51 -1.22
C LEU A 406 -6.73 -4.21 -0.31
N ASN A 407 -5.42 -4.05 -0.57
CA ASN A 407 -4.37 -4.55 0.32
C ASN A 407 -3.10 -3.69 0.28
N ASP A 408 -2.23 -3.87 1.28
CA ASP A 408 -0.99 -3.11 1.43
C ASP A 408 0.31 -3.89 1.12
N CYS A 409 0.27 -5.23 0.98
CA CYS A 409 1.48 -6.00 0.67
C CYS A 409 1.23 -7.47 0.26
N LYS A 410 0.04 -7.80 -0.22
CA LYS A 410 -0.32 -9.16 -0.66
C LYS A 410 -0.60 -9.16 -2.16
N TYR A 411 -0.26 -10.24 -2.85
CA TYR A 411 -0.28 -10.29 -4.31
C TYR A 411 -0.99 -11.52 -4.88
N GLY A 412 -1.12 -12.61 -4.12
CA GLY A 412 -1.75 -13.85 -4.56
C GLY A 412 -3.27 -13.81 -4.39
N TRP A 413 -4.01 -14.19 -5.42
CA TRP A 413 -5.47 -14.18 -5.44
C TRP A 413 -6.02 -15.41 -6.10
N ASP A 414 -7.21 -15.81 -5.68
CA ASP A 414 -8.00 -16.77 -6.43
C ASP A 414 -9.52 -16.52 -6.34
N LYS A 415 -10.24 -17.09 -7.26
CA LYS A 415 -11.68 -16.94 -7.41
C LYS A 415 -12.32 -18.30 -7.66
N PRO A 416 -12.75 -19.03 -6.59
CA PRO A 416 -13.23 -20.39 -6.72
C PRO A 416 -14.59 -20.52 -7.41
N ASP A 417 -15.42 -19.47 -7.34
CA ASP A 417 -16.77 -19.43 -7.88
C ASP A 417 -17.20 -18.00 -8.25
N ASP A 418 -18.43 -17.83 -8.76
CA ASP A 418 -18.97 -16.54 -9.20
C ASP A 418 -19.13 -15.49 -8.09
N HIS A 419 -18.94 -15.85 -6.83
CA HIS A 419 -19.24 -15.02 -5.68
C HIS A 419 -18.05 -14.74 -4.79
N THR A 420 -17.00 -15.55 -4.85
CA THR A 420 -15.94 -15.56 -3.85
C THR A 420 -14.65 -15.01 -4.41
N LEU A 421 -14.07 -14.03 -3.71
CA LEU A 421 -12.66 -13.63 -3.86
C LEU A 421 -11.87 -14.14 -2.66
N ARG A 422 -10.64 -14.60 -2.89
CA ARG A 422 -9.70 -14.95 -1.83
C ARG A 422 -8.36 -14.27 -2.05
N LEU A 423 -7.82 -13.66 -0.98
CA LEU A 423 -6.49 -13.04 -0.95
C LEU A 423 -5.55 -13.96 -0.17
N THR A 424 -4.46 -14.40 -0.77
CA THR A 424 -3.48 -15.28 -0.13
C THR A 424 -2.58 -14.47 0.79
N LEU A 425 -2.46 -14.93 2.03
CA LEU A 425 -1.78 -14.20 3.10
C LEU A 425 -0.42 -14.78 3.47
N LEU A 426 -0.38 -16.10 3.78
CA LEU A 426 0.82 -16.81 4.24
C LEU A 426 0.86 -18.22 3.65
N HIS A 427 2.07 -18.71 3.36
CA HIS A 427 2.33 -19.99 2.69
C HIS A 427 3.42 -20.77 3.42
N ALA A 428 3.06 -21.87 4.07
CA ALA A 428 3.99 -22.82 4.70
C ALA A 428 3.78 -24.22 4.11
N PRO A 429 4.46 -24.57 3.00
CA PRO A 429 4.23 -25.84 2.29
C PRO A 429 4.80 -27.04 3.04
N GLU A 430 4.22 -28.21 2.80
CA GLU A 430 4.83 -29.48 3.16
C GLU A 430 5.86 -29.87 2.11
N THR A 431 7.11 -30.09 2.54
CA THR A 431 8.19 -30.54 1.66
C THR A 431 8.69 -31.91 2.10
N LYS A 432 9.14 -32.75 1.17
CA LYS A 432 9.62 -34.08 1.54
C LYS A 432 11.12 -34.11 1.84
N VAL A 433 12.00 -33.84 0.90
CA VAL A 433 13.45 -33.98 1.10
C VAL A 433 14.23 -32.81 0.50
N VAL A 434 13.95 -32.45 -0.75
CA VAL A 434 14.60 -31.35 -1.43
C VAL A 434 13.98 -30.05 -0.94
N PHE A 435 14.79 -29.04 -0.68
CA PHE A 435 14.35 -27.74 -0.14
C PHE A 435 13.59 -27.81 1.19
N ALA A 436 13.95 -28.75 2.07
CA ALA A 436 13.30 -28.93 3.37
C ALA A 436 13.23 -27.64 4.22
N TYR A 437 14.14 -26.69 4.03
CA TYR A 437 14.12 -25.38 4.68
C TYR A 437 12.90 -24.53 4.28
N GLN A 438 12.28 -24.78 3.12
CA GLN A 438 11.10 -24.03 2.66
C GLN A 438 9.81 -24.46 3.37
N ASN A 439 9.79 -25.59 4.09
CA ASN A 439 8.61 -26.03 4.84
C ASN A 439 8.26 -25.10 6.02
N ARG A 440 9.17 -24.23 6.40
CA ARG A 440 9.01 -23.26 7.48
C ARG A 440 9.02 -21.82 6.99
N GLN A 441 8.92 -21.60 5.69
CA GLN A 441 8.76 -20.24 5.17
C GLN A 441 7.49 -19.59 5.74
N ASP A 442 7.47 -18.28 5.86
CA ASP A 442 6.40 -17.48 6.46
C ASP A 442 6.11 -17.76 7.95
N MET A 443 6.88 -18.62 8.63
CA MET A 443 6.77 -18.74 10.08
C MET A 443 7.24 -17.46 10.78
N GLY A 444 6.53 -17.06 11.84
CA GLY A 444 6.85 -15.87 12.66
C GLY A 444 5.80 -14.79 12.56
N TYR A 445 6.19 -13.56 12.88
CA TYR A 445 5.28 -12.44 13.04
C TYR A 445 5.10 -11.64 11.75
N HIS A 446 3.83 -11.40 11.39
CA HIS A 446 3.43 -10.65 10.21
C HIS A 446 2.42 -9.57 10.55
N THR A 447 2.56 -8.41 9.90
CA THR A 447 1.55 -7.34 9.94
C THR A 447 1.16 -6.95 8.53
N PHE A 448 -0.12 -6.75 8.30
CA PHE A 448 -0.65 -6.29 7.02
C PHE A 448 -2.09 -5.81 7.16
N THR A 449 -2.50 -4.97 6.22
CA THR A 449 -3.88 -4.51 6.13
C THR A 449 -4.49 -4.94 4.80
N TYR A 450 -5.72 -5.43 4.85
CA TYR A 450 -6.60 -5.44 3.69
C TYR A 450 -7.91 -4.73 4.05
N SER A 451 -8.62 -4.25 3.04
CA SER A 451 -9.81 -3.45 3.25
C SER A 451 -10.92 -3.87 2.29
N LEU A 452 -12.16 -3.72 2.70
CA LEU A 452 -13.33 -4.00 1.89
C LEU A 452 -14.12 -2.71 1.63
N LEU A 453 -14.53 -2.52 0.39
CA LEU A 453 -15.26 -1.36 -0.10
C LEU A 453 -16.45 -1.80 -0.94
N GLY A 454 -17.68 -1.69 -0.43
CA GLY A 454 -18.89 -1.83 -1.22
C GLY A 454 -19.19 -0.55 -2.02
N HIS A 455 -19.70 -0.69 -3.26
CA HIS A 455 -19.94 0.49 -4.11
C HIS A 455 -21.03 0.26 -5.14
N ARG A 456 -21.66 1.34 -5.57
CA ARG A 456 -22.50 1.38 -6.76
C ARG A 456 -21.62 1.46 -8.01
N GLY A 457 -22.10 0.90 -9.12
CA GLY A 457 -21.30 0.83 -10.35
C GLY A 457 -20.12 -0.12 -10.22
N GLY A 458 -19.10 0.05 -11.06
CA GLY A 458 -17.86 -0.70 -11.03
C GLY A 458 -16.75 -0.01 -10.21
N PHE A 459 -15.56 -0.60 -10.22
CA PHE A 459 -14.37 -0.09 -9.50
C PHE A 459 -13.99 1.36 -9.90
N ARG A 460 -14.32 1.78 -11.13
CA ARG A 460 -14.05 3.12 -11.64
C ARG A 460 -14.93 4.17 -10.96
N GLU A 461 -16.24 3.93 -10.94
CA GLU A 461 -17.22 4.81 -10.29
C GLU A 461 -17.00 4.88 -8.77
N ALA A 462 -16.44 3.82 -8.19
CA ALA A 462 -16.03 3.76 -6.79
C ALA A 462 -14.76 4.56 -6.46
N GLY A 463 -13.96 4.89 -7.48
CA GLY A 463 -12.61 5.46 -7.28
C GLY A 463 -11.65 4.48 -6.61
N THR A 464 -11.81 3.17 -6.83
CA THR A 464 -11.07 2.10 -6.17
C THR A 464 -9.56 2.27 -6.32
N VAL A 465 -9.09 2.68 -7.51
CA VAL A 465 -7.65 2.89 -7.77
C VAL A 465 -7.06 3.95 -6.84
N LEU A 466 -7.70 5.11 -6.72
CA LEU A 466 -7.23 6.18 -5.82
C LEU A 466 -7.35 5.77 -4.34
N LYS A 467 -8.42 5.07 -3.95
CA LYS A 467 -8.58 4.58 -2.57
C LYS A 467 -7.52 3.54 -2.20
N ALA A 468 -7.13 2.69 -3.13
CA ALA A 468 -6.03 1.75 -2.96
C ALA A 468 -4.67 2.48 -2.86
N GLU A 469 -4.47 3.53 -3.66
CA GLU A 469 -3.30 4.41 -3.55
C GLU A 469 -3.25 5.09 -2.16
N ILE A 470 -4.36 5.64 -1.66
CA ILE A 470 -4.44 6.27 -0.33
C ILE A 470 -4.16 5.25 0.80
N LEU A 471 -4.66 4.01 0.69
CA LEU A 471 -4.37 2.96 1.66
C LEU A 471 -2.86 2.66 1.75
N ASN A 472 -2.18 2.68 0.59
CA ASN A 472 -0.76 2.38 0.46
C ASN A 472 0.15 3.60 0.68
N GLN A 473 -0.32 4.82 0.42
CA GLN A 473 0.44 6.06 0.54
C GLN A 473 -0.25 7.03 1.51
N ARG A 474 -0.22 6.68 2.79
CA ARG A 474 -0.92 7.45 3.84
C ARG A 474 -0.26 8.81 4.09
N MET A 475 -1.06 9.79 4.50
CA MET A 475 -0.55 11.06 5.01
C MET A 475 0.35 10.84 6.23
N LYS A 476 1.38 11.68 6.37
CA LYS A 476 2.33 11.65 7.49
C LYS A 476 2.07 12.82 8.42
N ALA A 477 1.93 12.56 9.71
CA ALA A 477 1.69 13.57 10.73
C ALA A 477 2.79 13.57 11.78
N PHE A 478 3.30 14.75 12.12
CA PHE A 478 4.35 14.93 13.12
C PHE A 478 4.20 16.26 13.85
N SER A 479 4.58 16.29 15.12
CA SER A 479 4.61 17.53 15.89
C SER A 479 5.85 18.36 15.54
N VAL A 480 5.71 19.66 15.59
CA VAL A 480 6.80 20.62 15.34
C VAL A 480 6.80 21.70 16.44
N ASP A 481 7.89 22.44 16.55
CA ASP A 481 7.94 23.62 17.40
C ASP A 481 7.15 24.78 16.81
N ARG A 482 6.79 25.74 17.66
CA ARG A 482 6.09 26.95 17.23
C ARG A 482 7.08 27.98 16.69
N HIS A 483 6.91 28.34 15.43
CA HIS A 483 7.71 29.39 14.78
C HIS A 483 6.89 30.15 13.74
N ALA A 484 7.38 31.32 13.37
CA ALA A 484 6.84 32.06 12.22
C ALA A 484 7.35 31.41 10.93
N GLY A 485 6.51 31.35 9.92
CA GLY A 485 6.89 30.86 8.60
C GLY A 485 6.37 31.76 7.49
N THR A 486 6.89 31.53 6.29
CA THR A 486 6.58 32.35 5.11
C THR A 486 5.60 31.70 4.14
N LEU A 487 5.31 30.42 4.30
CA LEU A 487 4.36 29.68 3.46
C LEU A 487 2.90 29.74 3.96
N GLY A 488 2.67 30.35 5.15
CA GLY A 488 1.37 30.28 5.80
C GLY A 488 1.18 28.95 6.51
N LYS A 489 -0.08 28.57 6.80
CA LYS A 489 -0.42 27.32 7.50
C LYS A 489 -0.70 26.16 6.57
N GLU A 490 -0.83 26.39 5.29
CA GLU A 490 -1.05 25.38 4.26
C GLU A 490 -0.22 25.73 3.02
N PHE A 491 0.36 24.71 2.41
CA PHE A 491 1.15 24.85 1.19
C PHE A 491 0.87 23.68 0.27
N THR A 492 0.57 23.95 -1.00
CA THR A 492 0.34 22.95 -2.07
C THR A 492 1.39 23.14 -3.15
N PHE A 493 2.10 22.05 -3.51
CA PHE A 493 3.12 22.11 -4.56
C PHE A 493 2.57 21.80 -5.95
N LEU A 494 1.61 20.90 -6.04
CA LEU A 494 1.11 20.33 -7.30
C LEU A 494 -0.42 20.26 -7.29
N GLU A 495 -1.03 20.53 -8.46
CA GLU A 495 -2.46 20.33 -8.68
C GLU A 495 -2.66 19.57 -9.99
N VAL A 496 -3.48 18.52 -9.96
CA VAL A 496 -3.92 17.75 -11.13
C VAL A 496 -5.43 17.88 -11.23
N ASN A 497 -5.94 18.39 -12.36
CA ASN A 497 -7.38 18.64 -12.54
C ASN A 497 -8.23 17.39 -12.77
N ASN A 498 -7.61 16.24 -12.93
CA ASN A 498 -8.29 14.99 -13.30
C ASN A 498 -7.99 13.88 -12.26
N PRO A 499 -9.00 13.36 -11.55
CA PRO A 499 -8.81 12.31 -10.54
C PRO A 499 -8.44 10.94 -11.13
N ASP A 500 -8.70 10.72 -12.44
CA ASP A 500 -8.36 9.48 -13.14
C ASP A 500 -6.91 9.50 -13.68
N VAL A 501 -6.13 10.52 -13.33
CA VAL A 501 -4.72 10.61 -13.72
C VAL A 501 -3.84 10.70 -12.48
N LEU A 502 -3.06 9.67 -12.24
CA LEU A 502 -2.15 9.57 -11.12
C LEU A 502 -0.72 9.96 -11.51
N VAL A 503 -0.05 10.71 -10.66
CA VAL A 503 1.38 10.96 -10.78
C VAL A 503 2.11 9.74 -10.24
N LYS A 504 2.82 9.02 -11.11
CA LYS A 504 3.59 7.80 -10.78
C LYS A 504 5.06 8.09 -10.45
N ALA A 505 5.58 9.23 -10.88
CA ALA A 505 6.89 9.70 -10.42
C ALA A 505 6.94 11.23 -10.44
N LEU A 506 7.56 11.80 -9.43
CA LEU A 506 7.97 13.20 -9.38
C LEU A 506 9.37 13.24 -8.76
N LYS A 507 10.38 13.54 -9.59
CA LYS A 507 11.78 13.51 -9.22
C LYS A 507 12.58 14.58 -9.93
N LYS A 508 13.82 14.83 -9.53
CA LYS A 508 14.76 15.63 -10.32
C LYS A 508 15.24 14.83 -11.53
N ALA A 509 15.47 15.50 -12.65
CA ALA A 509 16.04 14.88 -13.85
C ALA A 509 17.46 14.37 -13.57
N GLU A 510 17.85 13.25 -14.24
CA GLU A 510 19.17 12.61 -14.01
C GLU A 510 20.34 13.49 -14.43
N LYS A 511 20.17 14.32 -15.46
CA LYS A 511 21.29 15.05 -16.11
C LYS A 511 21.10 16.56 -16.14
N SER A 512 20.06 17.08 -15.48
CA SER A 512 19.75 18.51 -15.55
C SER A 512 18.99 19.00 -14.32
N ASP A 513 18.69 20.31 -14.27
CA ASP A 513 18.03 20.94 -13.12
C ASP A 513 16.50 21.00 -13.23
N GLU A 514 15.94 20.37 -14.24
CA GLU A 514 14.49 20.23 -14.38
C GLU A 514 13.94 19.11 -13.50
N TYR A 515 12.62 19.09 -13.37
CA TYR A 515 11.88 18.02 -12.69
C TYR A 515 11.19 17.12 -13.70
N ILE A 516 11.21 15.82 -13.42
CA ILE A 516 10.47 14.81 -14.17
C ILE A 516 9.14 14.58 -13.48
N ILE A 517 8.05 14.70 -14.24
CA ILE A 517 6.73 14.25 -13.81
C ILE A 517 6.24 13.17 -14.77
N ARG A 518 5.92 11.99 -14.21
CA ARG A 518 5.34 10.87 -14.97
C ARG A 518 3.93 10.63 -14.48
N VAL A 519 2.99 10.59 -15.40
CA VAL A 519 1.57 10.40 -15.14
C VAL A 519 1.04 9.17 -15.83
N PHE A 520 0.00 8.58 -15.25
CA PHE A 520 -0.69 7.40 -15.74
C PHE A 520 -2.19 7.60 -15.69
N GLU A 521 -2.88 7.26 -16.78
CA GLU A 521 -4.33 7.29 -16.89
C GLU A 521 -4.91 5.97 -16.36
N THR A 522 -5.89 6.02 -15.45
CA THR A 522 -6.38 4.86 -14.68
C THR A 522 -7.80 4.42 -15.05
N ASP A 523 -8.57 5.23 -15.76
CA ASP A 523 -9.96 4.91 -16.13
C ASP A 523 -10.04 3.88 -17.27
N GLY A 524 -9.17 3.99 -18.26
CA GLY A 524 -9.03 3.03 -19.35
C GLY A 524 -10.15 3.06 -20.40
N ARG A 525 -11.09 4.01 -20.35
CA ARG A 525 -12.26 4.05 -21.25
C ARG A 525 -12.12 5.05 -22.40
N LYS A 526 -11.53 6.20 -22.14
CA LYS A 526 -11.44 7.29 -23.11
C LYS A 526 -10.21 8.15 -22.89
N GLU A 527 -9.81 8.88 -23.92
CA GLU A 527 -8.77 9.89 -23.82
C GLU A 527 -9.19 11.01 -22.86
N GLN A 528 -8.30 11.37 -21.94
CA GLN A 528 -8.52 12.40 -20.95
C GLN A 528 -7.75 13.68 -21.31
N GLN A 529 -8.35 14.83 -20.99
CA GLN A 529 -7.65 16.13 -21.02
C GLN A 529 -7.11 16.42 -19.62
N VAL A 530 -5.85 16.79 -19.53
CA VAL A 530 -5.14 16.93 -18.26
C VAL A 530 -4.47 18.31 -18.19
N GLU A 531 -4.62 18.95 -17.05
CA GLU A 531 -3.89 20.16 -16.68
C GLU A 531 -3.17 19.91 -15.35
N ILE A 532 -1.87 20.22 -15.32
CA ILE A 532 -1.05 20.13 -14.10
C ILE A 532 -0.50 21.53 -13.78
N GLY A 533 -0.88 22.06 -12.62
CA GLY A 533 -0.34 23.27 -12.03
C GLY A 533 0.77 22.97 -11.03
N PHE A 534 1.75 23.87 -10.94
CA PHE A 534 2.81 23.83 -9.93
C PHE A 534 2.82 25.13 -9.13
N ALA A 535 3.30 25.06 -7.88
CA ALA A 535 3.52 26.24 -7.06
C ALA A 535 4.49 27.24 -7.71
N GLY A 536 5.46 26.74 -8.47
CA GLY A 536 6.40 27.53 -9.24
C GLY A 536 5.90 27.84 -10.65
N ARG A 537 6.34 28.99 -11.21
CA ARG A 537 6.08 29.32 -12.61
C ARG A 537 6.83 28.36 -13.52
N ILE A 538 6.13 27.77 -14.50
CA ILE A 538 6.74 26.95 -15.55
C ILE A 538 7.47 27.85 -16.54
N ILE A 539 8.80 27.70 -16.64
CA ILE A 539 9.66 28.46 -17.58
C ILE A 539 10.16 27.61 -18.74
N GLY A 540 9.90 26.30 -18.73
CA GLY A 540 10.18 25.36 -19.83
C GLY A 540 9.54 24.03 -19.58
N ALA A 541 9.11 23.33 -20.63
CA ALA A 541 8.60 21.98 -20.54
C ALA A 541 8.79 21.22 -21.86
N GLU A 542 9.12 19.92 -21.77
CA GLU A 542 9.28 19.00 -22.88
C GLU A 542 8.62 17.67 -22.56
N GLU A 543 8.05 16.99 -23.56
CA GLU A 543 7.66 15.59 -23.43
C GLU A 543 8.89 14.71 -23.63
N VAL A 544 9.09 13.74 -22.72
CA VAL A 544 10.26 12.84 -22.72
C VAL A 544 9.82 11.39 -22.64
N ASN A 545 10.68 10.46 -23.02
CA ASN A 545 10.46 9.03 -22.83
C ASN A 545 10.87 8.56 -21.43
N GLY A 546 10.77 7.24 -21.17
CA GLY A 546 11.10 6.64 -19.88
C GLY A 546 12.54 6.82 -19.39
N VAL A 547 13.47 7.12 -20.31
CA VAL A 547 14.90 7.41 -20.03
C VAL A 547 15.25 8.90 -20.20
N GLU A 548 14.24 9.76 -20.07
CA GLU A 548 14.36 11.23 -20.06
C GLU A 548 14.86 11.87 -21.36
N LYS A 549 14.86 11.13 -22.48
CA LYS A 549 15.15 11.70 -23.81
C LYS A 549 13.93 12.43 -24.35
N THR A 550 14.13 13.66 -24.81
CA THR A 550 13.08 14.49 -25.41
C THR A 550 12.49 13.81 -26.67
N ILE A 551 11.17 13.66 -26.69
CA ILE A 551 10.40 13.10 -27.81
C ILE A 551 9.41 14.08 -28.40
N GLY A 552 9.13 15.18 -27.73
CA GLY A 552 8.19 16.19 -28.20
C GLY A 552 8.21 17.48 -27.39
N LYS A 553 7.45 18.46 -27.86
CA LYS A 553 7.19 19.71 -27.14
C LYS A 553 6.02 19.51 -26.20
N ALA A 554 6.12 20.03 -24.98
CA ALA A 554 4.99 20.13 -24.08
C ALA A 554 4.25 21.47 -24.28
N VAL A 555 2.95 21.47 -24.07
CA VAL A 555 2.11 22.67 -24.12
C VAL A 555 1.97 23.24 -22.70
N VAL A 556 2.35 24.50 -22.55
CA VAL A 556 2.14 25.26 -21.30
C VAL A 556 1.20 26.41 -21.60
N LYS A 557 0.05 26.45 -20.88
CA LYS A 557 -0.95 27.48 -21.00
C LYS A 557 -1.38 27.92 -19.60
N ASP A 558 -1.47 29.23 -19.37
CA ASP A 558 -1.88 29.82 -18.09
C ASP A 558 -1.11 29.23 -16.88
N ASN A 559 0.19 29.05 -17.04
CA ASN A 559 1.09 28.42 -16.09
C ASN A 559 0.75 26.96 -15.72
N LYS A 560 0.05 26.24 -16.59
CA LYS A 560 -0.27 24.82 -16.44
C LYS A 560 0.31 24.02 -17.59
N LEU A 561 0.81 22.84 -17.31
CA LEU A 561 1.17 21.82 -18.28
C LEU A 561 -0.13 21.18 -18.79
N CYS A 562 -0.41 21.28 -20.09
CA CYS A 562 -1.65 20.83 -20.72
C CYS A 562 -1.38 19.74 -21.75
N PHE A 563 -2.10 18.62 -21.67
CA PHE A 563 -1.94 17.51 -22.62
C PHE A 563 -3.18 16.62 -22.64
N SER A 564 -3.27 15.78 -23.68
CA SER A 564 -4.19 14.64 -23.67
C SER A 564 -3.44 13.35 -23.35
N ILE A 565 -4.14 12.40 -22.72
CA ILE A 565 -3.59 11.08 -22.38
C ILE A 565 -4.58 9.99 -22.75
N ARG A 566 -4.09 8.98 -23.49
CA ARG A 566 -4.91 7.84 -23.93
C ARG A 566 -5.21 6.89 -22.77
N PRO A 567 -6.26 6.04 -22.90
CA PRO A 567 -6.57 4.99 -21.96
C PRO A 567 -5.33 4.15 -21.58
N TYR A 568 -5.15 3.91 -20.30
CA TYR A 568 -4.05 3.10 -19.73
C TYR A 568 -2.66 3.44 -20.26
N SER A 569 -2.39 4.71 -20.57
CA SER A 569 -1.08 5.11 -21.04
C SER A 569 -0.31 5.95 -20.04
N LEU A 570 1.00 5.96 -20.22
CA LEU A 570 1.94 6.79 -19.48
C LEU A 570 2.34 7.99 -20.34
N LYS A 571 2.51 9.14 -19.70
CA LYS A 571 3.24 10.29 -20.24
C LYS A 571 4.26 10.79 -19.25
N THR A 572 5.39 11.23 -19.76
CA THR A 572 6.47 11.79 -18.94
C THR A 572 6.86 13.15 -19.49
N PHE A 573 7.00 14.10 -18.61
CA PHE A 573 7.41 15.46 -18.94
C PHE A 573 8.62 15.86 -18.10
N LYS A 574 9.51 16.61 -18.71
CA LYS A 574 10.60 17.32 -18.07
C LYS A 574 10.20 18.78 -17.97
N VAL A 575 10.08 19.30 -16.74
CA VAL A 575 9.53 20.62 -16.44
C VAL A 575 10.56 21.47 -15.72
N LYS A 576 10.82 22.67 -16.22
CA LYS A 576 11.65 23.67 -15.58
C LYS A 576 10.78 24.67 -14.85
N LEU A 577 10.94 24.76 -13.55
CA LEU A 577 10.25 25.73 -12.71
C LEU A 577 11.15 26.90 -12.39
N GLN A 578 10.57 28.10 -12.29
CA GLN A 578 11.25 29.23 -11.68
C GLN A 578 11.52 28.87 -10.21
N PRO A 579 12.76 29.01 -9.70
CA PRO A 579 13.05 28.77 -8.29
C PRO A 579 12.17 29.62 -7.38
N ALA A 580 11.83 29.09 -6.21
CA ALA A 580 11.13 29.85 -5.19
C ALA A 580 12.01 31.03 -4.69
N ASP A 581 11.38 32.16 -4.38
CA ASP A 581 12.09 33.33 -3.78
C ASP A 581 12.55 33.05 -2.34
N ARG A 582 12.16 31.92 -1.77
CA ARG A 582 12.38 31.51 -0.39
C ARG A 582 13.41 30.39 -0.35
N ARG A 583 14.31 30.49 0.63
CA ARG A 583 15.32 29.45 0.85
C ARG A 583 15.00 28.70 2.13
N VAL A 584 15.17 27.39 2.08
CA VAL A 584 15.14 26.52 3.25
C VAL A 584 16.37 26.85 4.11
N LEU A 585 16.15 27.04 5.40
CA LEU A 585 17.23 27.13 6.37
C LEU A 585 17.53 25.71 6.85
N ALA A 586 18.80 25.33 6.90
CA ALA A 586 19.18 24.04 7.48
C ALA A 586 18.78 24.01 8.97
N VAL A 587 17.87 23.13 9.32
CA VAL A 587 17.30 22.99 10.66
C VAL A 587 17.55 21.58 11.19
N ALA A 588 17.38 21.40 12.49
CA ALA A 588 17.49 20.09 13.13
C ALA A 588 16.46 19.11 12.54
N GLN A 589 16.90 17.88 12.31
CA GLN A 589 16.02 16.81 11.83
C GLN A 589 14.85 16.62 12.80
N GLN A 590 13.66 16.46 12.23
CA GLN A 590 12.45 16.13 12.98
C GLN A 590 12.12 14.65 12.82
N GLU A 591 11.65 14.02 13.90
CA GLU A 591 11.19 12.65 13.86
C GLU A 591 9.82 12.59 13.17
N ILE A 592 9.73 11.84 12.07
CA ILE A 592 8.49 11.55 11.37
C ILE A 592 8.20 10.06 11.54
N PRO A 593 7.11 9.67 12.22
CA PRO A 593 6.73 8.27 12.34
C PRO A 593 6.37 7.68 10.98
N LEU A 594 6.90 6.51 10.66
CA LEU A 594 6.66 5.79 9.42
C LEU A 594 6.06 4.41 9.71
N GLU A 595 5.29 3.87 8.78
CA GLU A 595 4.62 2.58 8.97
C GLU A 595 5.58 1.41 9.09
N TYR A 596 6.77 1.54 8.52
CA TYR A 596 7.79 0.50 8.62
C TYR A 596 8.60 0.57 9.91
N ASP A 597 8.43 1.61 10.73
CA ASP A 597 9.13 1.71 12.02
C ASP A 597 8.84 0.46 12.83
N LEU A 598 9.84 -0.39 12.90
CA LEU A 598 9.74 -1.65 13.60
C LEU A 598 9.68 -1.39 15.10
N LYS A 599 8.68 -1.95 15.75
CA LYS A 599 8.57 -1.92 17.21
C LYS A 599 9.50 -2.95 17.88
N CYS A 600 10.61 -3.28 17.25
CA CYS A 600 11.58 -4.21 17.75
C CYS A 600 12.80 -3.43 18.28
N PHE A 601 13.08 -3.62 19.56
CA PHE A 601 14.20 -2.98 20.24
C PHE A 601 15.31 -3.97 20.61
N SER A 602 15.10 -5.25 20.32
CA SER A 602 16.07 -6.30 20.55
C SER A 602 16.14 -7.25 19.37
N TRP A 603 17.26 -7.95 19.27
CA TRP A 603 17.45 -8.98 18.26
C TRP A 603 16.41 -10.10 18.33
N ASN A 604 16.01 -10.53 19.53
CA ASN A 604 15.01 -11.56 19.71
C ASN A 604 13.63 -11.13 19.19
N GLU A 605 13.28 -9.86 19.36
CA GLU A 605 12.06 -9.31 18.79
C GLU A 605 12.14 -9.22 17.27
N PHE A 606 13.28 -8.78 16.73
CA PHE A 606 13.52 -8.72 15.29
C PHE A 606 13.39 -10.11 14.63
N ARG A 607 13.99 -11.14 15.23
CA ARG A 607 13.84 -12.53 14.75
C ARG A 607 12.38 -12.98 14.72
N LYS A 608 11.62 -12.64 15.76
CA LYS A 608 10.18 -12.93 15.83
C LYS A 608 9.42 -12.26 14.69
N TYR A 609 9.74 -11.01 14.37
CA TYR A 609 9.06 -10.27 13.30
C TYR A 609 9.41 -10.77 11.90
N HIS A 610 10.61 -11.28 11.68
CA HIS A 610 11.12 -11.58 10.35
C HIS A 610 11.33 -13.06 10.08
N ASN A 611 10.89 -13.93 10.98
CA ASN A 611 10.92 -15.37 10.78
C ASN A 611 12.30 -15.95 10.39
N PHE A 612 13.38 -15.40 10.91
CA PHE A 612 14.71 -15.94 10.64
C PHE A 612 14.86 -17.42 11.03
N ASP A 613 14.21 -17.82 12.13
CA ASP A 613 14.21 -19.22 12.57
C ASP A 613 13.46 -20.12 11.59
N GLY A 614 12.41 -19.64 10.96
CA GLY A 614 11.68 -20.36 9.93
C GLY A 614 12.48 -20.58 8.66
N ALA A 615 13.36 -19.64 8.32
CA ALA A 615 14.31 -19.79 7.22
C ALA A 615 15.51 -20.70 7.57
N GLY A 616 15.60 -21.16 8.82
CA GLY A 616 16.73 -21.96 9.30
C GLY A 616 18.00 -21.15 9.54
N HIS A 617 17.88 -19.80 9.69
CA HIS A 617 19.02 -18.92 9.81
C HIS A 617 18.91 -17.95 10.97
N THR A 618 20.02 -17.82 11.67
CA THR A 618 20.24 -16.83 12.73
C THR A 618 21.20 -15.74 12.33
N TYR A 619 21.70 -15.81 11.11
CA TYR A 619 22.84 -14.96 10.69
C TYR A 619 22.52 -13.48 10.51
N ALA A 620 21.32 -13.14 10.13
CA ALA A 620 20.95 -11.73 10.01
C ALA A 620 21.03 -11.00 11.36
N ALA A 621 20.98 -11.75 12.47
CA ALA A 621 21.23 -11.24 13.82
C ALA A 621 22.59 -10.57 13.97
N GLU A 622 23.56 -11.14 13.33
CA GLU A 622 24.95 -10.71 13.43
C GLU A 622 25.22 -9.49 12.50
N LEU A 623 24.32 -9.24 11.56
CA LEU A 623 24.45 -8.16 10.59
C LEU A 623 23.76 -6.85 11.01
N LEU A 624 22.88 -6.91 12.00
CA LEU A 624 22.18 -5.75 12.53
C LEU A 624 22.78 -5.36 13.87
N PRO A 625 23.24 -4.13 14.06
CA PRO A 625 23.69 -3.67 15.36
C PRO A 625 22.51 -3.65 16.34
N ASP A 626 22.77 -4.00 17.59
CA ASP A 626 21.83 -3.87 18.72
C ASP A 626 21.31 -2.45 18.87
#